data_2e9a515de7dabc191335e5e2002356a0
#
_entry.id   2e9a515de7dabc191335e5e2002356a0
#
_cell.length_a   1.000
_cell.length_b   1.000
_cell.length_c   1.000
_cell.angle_alpha   90.00
_cell.angle_beta   90.00
_cell.angle_gamma   90.00
#
_symmetry.space_group_name_H-M   'P 1'
#
loop_
_entity.id
_entity.type
_entity.pdbx_description
1 polymer ?
#
loop_
_entity_poly.entity_id
_entity_poly.type
_entity_poly.pdbx_seq_one_letter_code
_entity_poly.pdbx_strand_id
1 'polypeptide(L)'
;MKKKATVDLVHSPILPALLSFAFPILLSNLFQQLYNTADILIVGRFLGGPALAAVGATTAIFDLIIGFTLGVGNGMGVVIARFYGARDFKRIKEAVAATWILGAILSSLVMLLGFLGLYPLLQLLGTPKEILPQSYQYISMIVSCVGVSFAYNLFAGLLRAIGNSLAALGFLLFSALVNIILDLLFITYLHMGVQSAGLATILSQVLSAILCFFYIRKKAPILLPERKHFKWNQDLYLDLLGQGLAMGLMNSIVSIGSVILQSSVNSLGTIIISAQTAARRIMSFALLPLASISSSITTFTSQNYGAKRSDRIVKGISIGSRLVIFWSLLVSGLLFLFSARFVSFIASSSDPYLIQNGSAYLKISSIFYPVLSLLLIYRNCLQGLGQKLLPLISSFIELFGKIAFVILIIPQTSYLGIILCEPIVWILMTLQLIYSLYHHPVIQEGRRIKN
;
A
#
# COMPACT_ATOMS: atom_id res chain seq x y z
N MET A 1 11.61 -0.86 -33.16
CA MET A 1 11.07 0.21 -32.30
C MET A 1 11.54 0.01 -30.86
N LYS A 2 12.42 0.88 -30.33
CA LYS A 2 12.79 0.84 -28.90
C LYS A 2 11.52 1.18 -28.09
N LYS A 3 10.94 0.22 -27.37
CA LYS A 3 9.83 0.47 -26.44
C LYS A 3 10.28 1.57 -25.48
N LYS A 4 9.61 2.74 -25.51
CA LYS A 4 9.82 3.78 -24.52
C LYS A 4 9.50 3.18 -23.15
N ALA A 5 10.43 3.26 -22.21
CA ALA A 5 10.26 2.72 -20.85
C ALA A 5 9.15 3.46 -20.06
N THR A 6 8.69 4.60 -20.54
CA THR A 6 7.63 5.43 -19.94
C THR A 6 6.34 5.29 -20.73
N VAL A 7 5.24 5.06 -20.02
CA VAL A 7 3.88 5.04 -20.60
C VAL A 7 3.37 6.48 -20.67
N ASP A 8 2.90 6.92 -21.84
CA ASP A 8 2.24 8.22 -22.00
C ASP A 8 0.78 8.11 -21.53
N LEU A 9 0.50 8.60 -20.33
CA LEU A 9 -0.85 8.57 -19.74
C LEU A 9 -1.73 9.73 -20.21
N VAL A 10 -1.16 10.75 -20.86
CA VAL A 10 -1.88 11.96 -21.29
C VAL A 10 -2.38 11.86 -22.73
N HIS A 11 -1.60 11.26 -23.64
CA HIS A 11 -1.94 11.27 -25.07
C HIS A 11 -2.33 9.89 -25.61
N SER A 12 -1.81 8.79 -25.03
CA SER A 12 -2.12 7.43 -25.50
C SER A 12 -3.59 7.04 -25.27
N PRO A 13 -4.14 6.05 -26.01
CA PRO A 13 -5.45 5.49 -25.72
C PRO A 13 -5.54 5.03 -24.27
N ILE A 14 -6.66 5.34 -23.59
CA ILE A 14 -6.77 5.25 -22.11
C ILE A 14 -6.61 3.80 -21.62
N LEU A 15 -7.36 2.86 -22.21
CA LEU A 15 -7.35 1.46 -21.76
C LEU A 15 -5.96 0.80 -21.88
N PRO A 16 -5.28 0.83 -23.05
CA PRO A 16 -3.92 0.29 -23.15
C PRO A 16 -2.92 0.99 -22.23
N ALA A 17 -3.03 2.32 -22.06
CA ALA A 17 -2.14 3.07 -21.19
C ALA A 17 -2.32 2.67 -19.71
N LEU A 18 -3.57 2.56 -19.22
CA LEU A 18 -3.86 2.10 -17.87
C LEU A 18 -3.36 0.68 -17.63
N LEU A 19 -3.64 -0.25 -18.54
CA LEU A 19 -3.21 -1.64 -18.40
C LEU A 19 -1.68 -1.79 -18.45
N SER A 20 -1.01 -1.10 -19.40
CA SER A 20 0.45 -1.13 -19.51
C SER A 20 1.15 -0.51 -18.29
N PHE A 21 0.52 0.46 -17.62
CA PHE A 21 1.05 1.07 -16.42
C PHE A 21 0.70 0.26 -15.16
N ALA A 22 -0.52 -0.33 -15.09
CA ALA A 22 -0.98 -1.13 -13.95
C ALA A 22 -0.29 -2.50 -13.89
N PHE A 23 0.04 -3.12 -15.03
CA PHE A 23 0.62 -4.46 -15.06
C PHE A 23 1.97 -4.57 -14.31
N PRO A 24 2.95 -3.67 -14.49
CA PRO A 24 4.16 -3.68 -13.65
C PRO A 24 3.87 -3.43 -12.17
N ILE A 25 2.85 -2.62 -11.83
CA ILE A 25 2.44 -2.40 -10.44
C ILE A 25 1.85 -3.69 -9.84
N LEU A 26 1.02 -4.41 -10.61
CA LEU A 26 0.49 -5.71 -10.21
C LEU A 26 1.62 -6.71 -9.92
N LEU A 27 2.59 -6.81 -10.82
CA LEU A 27 3.76 -7.67 -10.60
C LEU A 27 4.57 -7.21 -9.39
N SER A 28 4.74 -5.90 -9.17
CA SER A 28 5.41 -5.37 -7.98
C SER A 28 4.71 -5.82 -6.70
N ASN A 29 3.38 -5.67 -6.63
CA ASN A 29 2.60 -6.07 -5.47
C ASN A 29 2.66 -7.60 -5.24
N LEU A 30 2.60 -8.39 -6.31
CA LEU A 30 2.72 -9.85 -6.24
C LEU A 30 4.10 -10.27 -5.72
N PHE A 31 5.17 -9.74 -6.29
CA PHE A 31 6.53 -10.06 -5.85
C PHE A 31 6.81 -9.57 -4.43
N GLN A 32 6.21 -8.46 -4.01
CA GLN A 32 6.31 -8.00 -2.62
C GLN A 32 5.65 -8.99 -1.65
N GLN A 33 4.49 -9.55 -1.99
CA GLN A 33 3.85 -10.59 -1.18
C GLN A 33 4.69 -11.88 -1.11
N LEU A 34 5.27 -12.29 -2.24
CA LEU A 34 6.14 -13.46 -2.29
C LEU A 34 7.41 -13.26 -1.47
N TYR A 35 8.03 -12.09 -1.59
CA TYR A 35 9.21 -11.71 -0.83
C TYR A 35 8.94 -11.72 0.69
N ASN A 36 7.86 -11.05 1.14
CA ASN A 36 7.47 -11.05 2.56
C ASN A 36 7.21 -12.47 3.08
N THR A 37 6.64 -13.34 2.24
CA THR A 37 6.41 -14.74 2.60
C THR A 37 7.73 -15.51 2.71
N ALA A 38 8.67 -15.30 1.78
CA ALA A 38 9.98 -15.94 1.80
C ALA A 38 10.78 -15.55 3.04
N ASP A 39 10.77 -14.26 3.42
CA ASP A 39 11.42 -13.74 4.61
C ASP A 39 10.94 -14.45 5.88
N ILE A 40 9.61 -14.52 6.07
CA ILE A 40 8.97 -15.22 7.19
C ILE A 40 9.34 -16.71 7.19
N LEU A 41 9.36 -17.38 6.03
CA LEU A 41 9.72 -18.80 5.92
C LEU A 41 11.17 -19.05 6.27
N ILE A 42 12.10 -18.18 5.82
CA ILE A 42 13.53 -18.30 6.14
C ILE A 42 13.75 -18.14 7.64
N VAL A 43 13.17 -17.08 8.25
CA VAL A 43 13.26 -16.87 9.71
C VAL A 43 12.69 -18.08 10.46
N GLY A 44 11.49 -18.53 10.11
CA GLY A 44 10.84 -19.66 10.81
C GLY A 44 11.60 -20.97 10.69
N ARG A 45 12.18 -21.26 9.50
CA ARG A 45 12.88 -22.52 9.25
C ARG A 45 14.26 -22.60 9.91
N PHE A 46 14.99 -21.48 9.92
CA PHE A 46 16.40 -21.48 10.34
C PHE A 46 16.62 -20.91 11.75
N LEU A 47 15.75 -19.99 12.23
CA LEU A 47 15.87 -19.42 13.57
C LEU A 47 14.82 -20.00 14.57
N GLY A 48 13.84 -20.77 14.06
CA GLY A 48 12.86 -21.47 14.87
C GLY A 48 11.67 -20.63 15.34
N GLY A 49 10.81 -21.27 16.16
CA GLY A 49 9.53 -20.72 16.60
C GLY A 49 9.60 -19.39 17.36
N PRO A 50 10.50 -19.22 18.35
CA PRO A 50 10.62 -17.97 19.09
C PRO A 50 10.95 -16.76 18.20
N ALA A 51 11.87 -16.91 17.24
CA ALA A 51 12.22 -15.85 16.29
C ALA A 51 11.07 -15.52 15.35
N LEU A 52 10.34 -16.53 14.87
CA LEU A 52 9.13 -16.35 14.07
C LEU A 52 8.05 -15.61 14.85
N ALA A 53 7.84 -15.98 16.13
CA ALA A 53 6.90 -15.29 17.00
C ALA A 53 7.32 -13.83 17.25
N ALA A 54 8.61 -13.56 17.41
CA ALA A 54 9.15 -12.20 17.57
C ALA A 54 8.88 -11.32 16.34
N VAL A 55 9.14 -11.82 15.12
CA VAL A 55 8.81 -11.11 13.87
C VAL A 55 7.30 -10.92 13.75
N GLY A 56 6.50 -11.95 14.04
CA GLY A 56 5.04 -11.89 14.02
C GLY A 56 4.47 -10.82 14.96
N ALA A 57 4.98 -10.72 16.18
CA ALA A 57 4.57 -9.72 17.17
C ALA A 57 4.84 -8.27 16.72
N THR A 58 5.81 -8.06 15.81
CA THR A 58 6.17 -6.72 15.31
C THR A 58 5.44 -6.34 14.01
N THR A 59 4.71 -7.26 13.38
CA THR A 59 4.10 -7.05 12.06
C THR A 59 3.22 -5.80 12.03
N ALA A 60 2.40 -5.57 13.05
CA ALA A 60 1.52 -4.40 13.12
C ALA A 60 2.32 -3.07 13.15
N ILE A 61 3.44 -3.04 13.86
CA ILE A 61 4.33 -1.85 13.93
C ILE A 61 5.05 -1.67 12.58
N PHE A 62 5.52 -2.77 12.00
CA PHE A 62 6.15 -2.77 10.68
C PHE A 62 5.20 -2.22 9.61
N ASP A 63 3.98 -2.73 9.52
CA ASP A 63 2.98 -2.30 8.55
C ASP A 63 2.59 -0.83 8.74
N LEU A 64 2.52 -0.36 9.98
CA LEU A 64 2.24 1.04 10.29
C LEU A 64 3.36 1.95 9.78
N ILE A 65 4.63 1.63 10.07
CA ILE A 65 5.79 2.45 9.71
C ILE A 65 6.03 2.40 8.19
N ILE A 66 6.07 1.21 7.62
CA ILE A 66 6.32 1.04 6.17
C ILE A 66 5.13 1.55 5.36
N GLY A 67 3.90 1.29 5.81
CA GLY A 67 2.68 1.83 5.20
C GLY A 67 2.67 3.37 5.22
N PHE A 68 3.08 3.99 6.34
CA PHE A 68 3.21 5.43 6.42
C PHE A 68 4.24 5.98 5.43
N THR A 69 5.46 5.43 5.41
CA THR A 69 6.54 5.89 4.52
C THR A 69 6.18 5.71 3.04
N LEU A 70 5.56 4.58 2.69
CA LEU A 70 5.05 4.30 1.34
C LEU A 70 3.95 5.32 0.96
N GLY A 71 3.03 5.59 1.87
CA GLY A 71 1.97 6.58 1.67
C GLY A 71 2.52 7.98 1.44
N VAL A 72 3.46 8.42 2.27
CA VAL A 72 4.12 9.73 2.13
C VAL A 72 4.83 9.84 0.78
N GLY A 73 5.63 8.84 0.39
CA GLY A 73 6.33 8.82 -0.89
C GLY A 73 5.38 8.86 -2.10
N ASN A 74 4.31 8.08 -2.05
CA ASN A 74 3.29 8.07 -3.10
C ASN A 74 2.54 9.41 -3.16
N GLY A 75 2.18 10.00 -2.02
CA GLY A 75 1.49 11.30 -1.96
C GLY A 75 2.32 12.43 -2.56
N MET A 76 3.61 12.50 -2.22
CA MET A 76 4.53 13.46 -2.84
C MET A 76 4.66 13.19 -4.36
N GLY A 77 4.66 11.91 -4.77
CA GLY A 77 4.66 11.50 -6.16
C GLY A 77 3.45 12.01 -6.96
N VAL A 78 2.29 12.13 -6.33
CA VAL A 78 1.08 12.71 -6.97
C VAL A 78 1.31 14.16 -7.40
N VAL A 79 1.91 14.98 -6.53
CA VAL A 79 2.23 16.38 -6.85
C VAL A 79 3.20 16.46 -8.02
N ILE A 80 4.21 15.61 -8.03
CA ILE A 80 5.20 15.55 -9.12
C ILE A 80 4.56 15.07 -10.43
N ALA A 81 3.66 14.07 -10.37
CA ALA A 81 2.92 13.60 -11.54
C ALA A 81 2.04 14.70 -12.15
N ARG A 82 1.47 15.58 -11.33
CA ARG A 82 0.70 16.74 -11.78
C ARG A 82 1.58 17.72 -12.55
N PHE A 83 2.77 18.06 -12.04
CA PHE A 83 3.71 18.94 -12.77
C PHE A 83 4.26 18.27 -14.05
N TYR A 84 4.43 16.93 -14.01
CA TYR A 84 4.83 16.19 -15.20
C TYR A 84 3.76 16.26 -16.30
N GLY A 85 2.49 16.10 -15.94
CA GLY A 85 1.36 16.29 -16.86
C GLY A 85 1.26 17.70 -17.42
N ALA A 86 1.55 18.71 -16.59
CA ALA A 86 1.62 20.12 -17.00
C ALA A 86 2.84 20.47 -17.84
N ARG A 87 3.82 19.55 -18.01
CA ARG A 87 5.12 19.76 -18.65
C ARG A 87 5.96 20.90 -18.01
N ASP A 88 5.73 21.15 -16.71
CA ASP A 88 6.48 22.15 -15.95
C ASP A 88 7.75 21.52 -15.34
N PHE A 89 8.78 21.39 -16.17
CA PHE A 89 10.03 20.73 -15.80
C PHE A 89 10.80 21.44 -14.68
N LYS A 90 10.62 22.76 -14.56
CA LYS A 90 11.23 23.52 -13.47
C LYS A 90 10.58 23.15 -12.14
N ARG A 91 9.26 23.18 -12.07
CA ARG A 91 8.51 22.80 -10.86
C ARG A 91 8.71 21.33 -10.48
N ILE A 92 8.91 20.43 -11.44
CA ILE A 92 9.28 19.03 -11.13
C ILE A 92 10.56 18.99 -10.31
N LYS A 93 11.63 19.67 -10.76
CA LYS A 93 12.91 19.67 -10.05
C LYS A 93 12.82 20.35 -8.68
N GLU A 94 12.08 21.45 -8.57
CA GLU A 94 11.81 22.12 -7.29
C GLU A 94 11.02 21.20 -6.35
N ALA A 95 9.99 20.51 -6.84
CA ALA A 95 9.21 19.55 -6.06
C ALA A 95 10.05 18.36 -5.59
N VAL A 96 10.92 17.81 -6.45
CA VAL A 96 11.82 16.72 -6.06
C VAL A 96 12.81 17.19 -4.99
N ALA A 97 13.39 18.40 -5.12
CA ALA A 97 14.28 18.98 -4.10
C ALA A 97 13.57 19.14 -2.75
N ALA A 98 12.35 19.69 -2.75
CA ALA A 98 11.52 19.82 -1.56
C ALA A 98 11.17 18.46 -0.95
N THR A 99 10.90 17.46 -1.78
CA THR A 99 10.59 16.09 -1.34
C THR A 99 11.78 15.43 -0.63
N TRP A 100 13.02 15.69 -1.07
CA TRP A 100 14.20 15.19 -0.36
C TRP A 100 14.35 15.80 1.02
N ILE A 101 14.11 17.12 1.15
CA ILE A 101 14.17 17.81 2.43
C ILE A 101 13.07 17.31 3.37
N LEU A 102 11.83 17.30 2.89
CA LEU A 102 10.69 16.80 3.68
C LEU A 102 10.85 15.34 4.06
N GLY A 103 11.38 14.51 3.16
CA GLY A 103 11.66 13.12 3.42
C GLY A 103 12.70 12.91 4.52
N ALA A 104 13.78 13.68 4.49
CA ALA A 104 14.79 13.66 5.56
C ALA A 104 14.19 14.07 6.89
N ILE A 105 13.39 15.14 6.94
CA ILE A 105 12.73 15.60 8.16
C ILE A 105 11.75 14.55 8.69
N LEU A 106 10.86 14.04 7.85
CA LEU A 106 9.84 13.08 8.27
C LEU A 106 10.44 11.74 8.70
N SER A 107 11.45 11.24 7.98
CA SER A 107 12.13 10.00 8.39
C SER A 107 12.90 10.18 9.70
N SER A 108 13.55 11.31 9.91
CA SER A 108 14.21 11.63 11.20
C SER A 108 13.20 11.72 12.34
N LEU A 109 12.02 12.29 12.10
CA LEU A 109 10.95 12.34 13.09
C LEU A 109 10.42 10.95 13.43
N VAL A 110 10.18 10.09 12.42
CA VAL A 110 9.75 8.71 12.63
C VAL A 110 10.79 7.90 13.37
N MET A 111 12.09 8.09 13.07
CA MET A 111 13.19 7.47 13.81
C MET A 111 13.19 7.91 15.28
N LEU A 112 13.09 9.21 15.54
CA LEU A 112 13.07 9.76 16.89
C LEU A 112 11.90 9.21 17.72
N LEU A 113 10.69 9.29 17.17
CA LEU A 113 9.49 8.76 17.81
C LEU A 113 9.57 7.24 18.03
N GLY A 114 10.16 6.52 17.07
CA GLY A 114 10.40 5.09 17.19
C GLY A 114 11.38 4.78 18.32
N PHE A 115 12.52 5.45 18.41
CA PHE A 115 13.47 5.22 19.51
C PHE A 115 12.86 5.48 20.88
N LEU A 116 12.02 6.50 21.02
CA LEU A 116 11.39 6.86 22.29
C LEU A 116 10.20 5.95 22.64
N GLY A 117 9.43 5.50 21.63
CA GLY A 117 8.14 4.84 21.85
C GLY A 117 8.10 3.35 21.56
N LEU A 118 9.11 2.77 20.88
CA LEU A 118 9.05 1.40 20.37
C LEU A 118 8.91 0.34 21.47
N TYR A 119 9.70 0.45 22.53
CA TYR A 119 9.68 -0.51 23.64
C TYR A 119 8.35 -0.45 24.42
N PRO A 120 7.87 0.73 24.86
CA PRO A 120 6.54 0.85 25.46
C PRO A 120 5.42 0.36 24.53
N LEU A 121 5.52 0.61 23.22
CA LEU A 121 4.51 0.17 22.26
C LEU A 121 4.42 -1.35 22.14
N LEU A 122 5.56 -2.04 22.12
CA LEU A 122 5.60 -3.51 22.14
C LEU A 122 4.96 -4.09 23.40
N GLN A 123 5.20 -3.48 24.56
CA GLN A 123 4.57 -3.86 25.81
C GLN A 123 3.05 -3.61 25.77
N LEU A 124 2.61 -2.47 25.28
CA LEU A 124 1.19 -2.12 25.15
C LEU A 124 0.44 -3.08 24.23
N LEU A 125 1.11 -3.57 23.17
CA LEU A 125 0.57 -4.57 22.25
C LEU A 125 0.57 -5.99 22.84
N GLY A 126 1.00 -6.16 24.10
CA GLY A 126 0.96 -7.45 24.79
C GLY A 126 2.03 -8.44 24.32
N THR A 127 3.17 -7.96 23.80
CA THR A 127 4.27 -8.83 23.40
C THR A 127 4.80 -9.62 24.62
N PRO A 128 4.81 -10.98 24.57
CA PRO A 128 5.30 -11.80 25.67
C PRO A 128 6.74 -11.46 26.07
N LYS A 129 7.03 -11.48 27.37
CA LYS A 129 8.34 -11.09 27.91
C LYS A 129 9.49 -11.91 27.35
N GLU A 130 9.23 -13.18 27.01
CA GLU A 130 10.20 -14.15 26.49
C GLU A 130 10.73 -13.76 25.10
N ILE A 131 9.88 -13.17 24.27
CA ILE A 131 10.23 -12.76 22.90
C ILE A 131 10.43 -11.26 22.74
N LEU A 132 10.10 -10.46 23.77
CA LEU A 132 10.19 -9.00 23.72
C LEU A 132 11.57 -8.48 23.33
N PRO A 133 12.71 -9.02 23.83
CA PRO A 133 14.04 -8.57 23.42
C PRO A 133 14.30 -8.81 21.92
N GLN A 134 13.92 -9.98 21.40
CA GLN A 134 14.08 -10.32 19.99
C GLN A 134 13.18 -9.45 19.08
N SER A 135 11.93 -9.24 19.50
CA SER A 135 11.00 -8.34 18.82
C SER A 135 11.56 -6.92 18.74
N TYR A 136 12.09 -6.41 19.84
CA TYR A 136 12.72 -5.10 19.88
C TYR A 136 13.95 -5.01 18.99
N GLN A 137 14.84 -6.01 19.03
CA GLN A 137 16.04 -6.06 18.18
C GLN A 137 15.69 -6.02 16.68
N TYR A 138 14.68 -6.79 16.26
CA TYR A 138 14.25 -6.84 14.85
C TYR A 138 13.67 -5.49 14.40
N ILE A 139 12.67 -4.99 15.12
CA ILE A 139 11.94 -3.79 14.66
C ILE A 139 12.77 -2.51 14.86
N SER A 140 13.62 -2.44 15.91
CA SER A 140 14.52 -1.30 16.10
C SER A 140 15.53 -1.13 14.96
N MET A 141 15.99 -2.23 14.36
CA MET A 141 16.84 -2.19 13.18
C MET A 141 16.12 -1.49 12.01
N ILE A 142 14.87 -1.87 11.75
CA ILE A 142 14.04 -1.27 10.69
C ILE A 142 13.77 0.19 10.95
N VAL A 143 13.39 0.55 12.19
CA VAL A 143 13.14 1.94 12.61
C VAL A 143 14.38 2.80 12.47
N SER A 144 15.55 2.28 12.87
CA SER A 144 16.84 2.99 12.77
C SER A 144 17.19 3.42 11.35
N CYS A 145 16.69 2.70 10.36
CA CYS A 145 17.00 2.92 8.96
C CYS A 145 15.77 3.26 8.11
N VAL A 146 14.69 3.73 8.74
CA VAL A 146 13.44 4.09 8.01
C VAL A 146 13.67 5.13 6.91
N GLY A 147 14.70 5.97 7.04
CA GLY A 147 15.12 6.92 6.00
C GLY A 147 15.53 6.24 4.69
N VAL A 148 16.13 5.04 4.78
CA VAL A 148 16.49 4.23 3.60
C VAL A 148 15.23 3.72 2.91
N SER A 149 14.30 3.16 3.68
CA SER A 149 13.00 2.72 3.16
C SER A 149 12.24 3.86 2.52
N PHE A 150 12.28 5.05 3.15
CA PHE A 150 11.68 6.25 2.60
C PHE A 150 12.33 6.64 1.26
N ALA A 151 13.66 6.71 1.20
CA ALA A 151 14.39 7.07 -0.03
C ALA A 151 14.10 6.10 -1.18
N TYR A 152 14.10 4.79 -0.91
CA TYR A 152 13.75 3.78 -1.89
C TYR A 152 12.30 3.96 -2.41
N ASN A 153 11.33 4.08 -1.51
CA ASN A 153 9.92 4.28 -1.87
C ASN A 153 9.70 5.60 -2.61
N LEU A 154 10.42 6.65 -2.22
CA LEU A 154 10.39 7.93 -2.92
C LEU A 154 10.89 7.79 -4.37
N PHE A 155 12.06 7.21 -4.59
CA PHE A 155 12.59 7.03 -5.96
C PHE A 155 11.67 6.18 -6.82
N ALA A 156 11.09 5.10 -6.27
CA ALA A 156 10.10 4.30 -6.96
C ALA A 156 8.82 5.11 -7.28
N GLY A 157 8.37 5.95 -6.34
CA GLY A 157 7.26 6.89 -6.52
C GLY A 157 7.53 7.93 -7.62
N LEU A 158 8.73 8.51 -7.65
CA LEU A 158 9.17 9.45 -8.68
C LEU A 158 9.14 8.82 -10.07
N LEU A 159 9.63 7.59 -10.21
CA LEU A 159 9.58 6.87 -11.49
C LEU A 159 8.14 6.59 -11.92
N ARG A 160 7.27 6.18 -10.99
CA ARG A 160 5.84 6.02 -11.29
C ARG A 160 5.18 7.34 -11.67
N ALA A 161 5.54 8.45 -11.02
CA ALA A 161 4.99 9.78 -11.30
C ALA A 161 5.21 10.24 -12.76
N ILE A 162 6.33 9.83 -13.38
CA ILE A 162 6.62 10.10 -14.80
C ILE A 162 6.15 9.00 -15.76
N GLY A 163 5.37 8.01 -15.28
CA GLY A 163 4.86 6.92 -16.11
C GLY A 163 5.80 5.72 -16.28
N ASN A 164 6.88 5.62 -15.51
CA ASN A 164 7.85 4.52 -15.59
C ASN A 164 7.68 3.49 -14.47
N SER A 165 6.56 2.76 -14.48
CA SER A 165 6.29 1.69 -13.50
C SER A 165 7.18 0.46 -13.71
N LEU A 166 7.66 0.21 -14.94
CA LEU A 166 8.51 -0.93 -15.24
C LEU A 166 9.89 -0.83 -14.56
N ALA A 167 10.49 0.36 -14.53
CA ALA A 167 11.76 0.56 -13.82
C ALA A 167 11.58 0.38 -12.30
N ALA A 168 10.47 0.89 -11.73
CA ALA A 168 10.16 0.68 -10.32
C ALA A 168 10.02 -0.82 -9.97
N LEU A 169 9.36 -1.61 -10.83
CA LEU A 169 9.30 -3.06 -10.71
C LEU A 169 10.70 -3.69 -10.73
N GLY A 170 11.57 -3.29 -11.68
CA GLY A 170 12.92 -3.83 -11.80
C GLY A 170 13.74 -3.65 -10.52
N PHE A 171 13.65 -2.49 -9.87
CA PHE A 171 14.35 -2.24 -8.61
C PHE A 171 13.74 -3.00 -7.43
N LEU A 172 12.43 -3.22 -7.42
CA LEU A 172 11.79 -4.06 -6.42
C LEU A 172 12.28 -5.52 -6.55
N LEU A 173 12.30 -6.07 -7.77
CA LEU A 173 12.78 -7.43 -8.01
C LEU A 173 14.23 -7.61 -7.59
N PHE A 174 15.09 -6.63 -7.93
CA PHE A 174 16.48 -6.63 -7.50
C PHE A 174 16.58 -6.59 -5.97
N SER A 175 15.82 -5.70 -5.30
CA SER A 175 15.79 -5.62 -3.83
C SER A 175 15.37 -6.94 -3.20
N ALA A 176 14.28 -7.55 -3.70
CA ALA A 176 13.75 -8.80 -3.18
C ALA A 176 14.76 -9.95 -3.33
N LEU A 177 15.43 -10.05 -4.49
CA LEU A 177 16.44 -11.07 -4.72
C LEU A 177 17.65 -10.90 -3.78
N VAL A 178 18.18 -9.68 -3.68
CA VAL A 178 19.30 -9.37 -2.79
C VAL A 178 18.93 -9.63 -1.33
N ASN A 179 17.72 -9.27 -0.91
CA ASN A 179 17.25 -9.53 0.45
C ASN A 179 17.24 -11.02 0.76
N ILE A 180 16.64 -11.87 -0.09
CA ILE A 180 16.61 -13.34 0.12
C ILE A 180 18.04 -13.91 0.20
N ILE A 181 18.95 -13.43 -0.64
CA ILE A 181 20.36 -13.88 -0.61
C ILE A 181 21.02 -13.46 0.71
N LEU A 182 20.80 -12.22 1.16
CA LEU A 182 21.38 -11.72 2.41
C LEU A 182 20.76 -12.40 3.63
N ASP A 183 19.47 -12.69 3.65
CA ASP A 183 18.82 -13.45 4.72
C ASP A 183 19.44 -14.83 4.87
N LEU A 184 19.58 -15.56 3.77
CA LEU A 184 20.23 -16.87 3.78
C LEU A 184 21.69 -16.74 4.23
N LEU A 185 22.45 -15.78 3.73
CA LEU A 185 23.84 -15.58 4.11
C LEU A 185 24.00 -15.27 5.61
N PHE A 186 23.21 -14.32 6.11
CA PHE A 186 23.33 -13.87 7.50
C PHE A 186 22.83 -14.92 8.50
N ILE A 187 21.74 -15.60 8.19
CA ILE A 187 21.14 -16.58 9.08
C ILE A 187 21.89 -17.92 9.03
N THR A 188 22.15 -18.45 7.81
CA THR A 188 22.70 -19.82 7.70
C THR A 188 24.21 -19.87 7.76
N TYR A 189 24.92 -18.87 7.20
CA TYR A 189 26.38 -18.89 7.16
C TYR A 189 27.04 -18.09 8.28
N LEU A 190 26.49 -16.89 8.59
CA LEU A 190 27.02 -16.03 9.68
C LEU A 190 26.36 -16.32 11.04
N HIS A 191 25.36 -17.19 11.09
CA HIS A 191 24.62 -17.57 12.31
C HIS A 191 24.11 -16.37 13.13
N MET A 192 23.67 -15.31 12.45
CA MET A 192 23.12 -14.13 13.08
C MET A 192 21.69 -14.40 13.55
N GLY A 193 21.26 -13.72 14.62
CA GLY A 193 19.89 -13.81 15.15
C GLY A 193 18.84 -13.08 14.30
N VAL A 194 17.62 -12.92 14.85
CA VAL A 194 16.45 -12.34 14.15
C VAL A 194 16.69 -10.93 13.59
N GLN A 195 17.60 -10.15 14.18
CA GLN A 195 17.99 -8.83 13.68
C GLN A 195 18.58 -8.86 12.27
N SER A 196 19.12 -10.00 11.83
CA SER A 196 19.69 -10.16 10.49
C SER A 196 18.66 -10.00 9.38
N ALA A 197 17.43 -10.44 9.58
CA ALA A 197 16.34 -10.25 8.62
C ALA A 197 16.04 -8.76 8.43
N GLY A 198 16.01 -7.97 9.51
CA GLY A 198 15.91 -6.51 9.41
C GLY A 198 17.10 -5.88 8.67
N LEU A 199 18.32 -6.33 8.96
CA LEU A 199 19.54 -5.85 8.30
C LEU A 199 19.56 -6.18 6.81
N ALA A 200 19.18 -7.39 6.42
CA ALA A 200 19.09 -7.81 5.03
C ALA A 200 18.07 -6.94 4.24
N THR A 201 16.92 -6.68 4.84
CA THR A 201 15.91 -5.77 4.28
C THR A 201 16.48 -4.37 4.03
N ILE A 202 17.20 -3.81 5.01
CA ILE A 202 17.79 -2.47 4.88
C ILE A 202 18.88 -2.45 3.80
N LEU A 203 19.82 -3.39 3.83
CA LEU A 203 20.91 -3.42 2.85
C LEU A 203 20.42 -3.61 1.42
N SER A 204 19.42 -4.46 1.21
CA SER A 204 18.79 -4.64 -0.10
C SER A 204 18.11 -3.36 -0.61
N GLN A 205 17.45 -2.60 0.28
CA GLN A 205 16.85 -1.32 -0.04
C GLN A 205 17.90 -0.23 -0.29
N VAL A 206 19.01 -0.18 0.45
CA VAL A 206 20.14 0.73 0.19
C VAL A 206 20.67 0.52 -1.22
N LEU A 207 21.01 -0.74 -1.55
CA LEU A 207 21.53 -1.08 -2.88
C LEU A 207 20.54 -0.70 -3.99
N SER A 208 19.26 -0.99 -3.79
CA SER A 208 18.20 -0.63 -4.74
C SER A 208 18.01 0.87 -4.86
N ALA A 209 18.07 1.62 -3.77
CA ALA A 209 18.00 3.09 -3.80
C ALA A 209 19.17 3.71 -4.57
N ILE A 210 20.37 3.19 -4.34
CA ILE A 210 21.59 3.61 -5.07
C ILE A 210 21.44 3.35 -6.57
N LEU A 211 21.04 2.13 -6.95
CA LEU A 211 20.84 1.79 -8.36
C LEU A 211 19.73 2.62 -9.00
N CYS A 212 18.64 2.85 -8.27
CA CYS A 212 17.54 3.69 -8.72
C CYS A 212 18.00 5.14 -8.95
N PHE A 213 18.82 5.69 -8.05
CA PHE A 213 19.42 7.01 -8.21
C PHE A 213 20.29 7.10 -9.48
N PHE A 214 21.18 6.13 -9.71
CA PHE A 214 21.99 6.09 -10.93
C PHE A 214 21.15 5.92 -12.20
N TYR A 215 20.08 5.13 -12.14
CA TYR A 215 19.13 5.01 -13.23
C TYR A 215 18.45 6.35 -13.53
N ILE A 216 17.95 7.03 -12.50
CA ILE A 216 17.32 8.35 -12.62
C ILE A 216 18.31 9.34 -13.26
N ARG A 217 19.56 9.34 -12.79
CA ARG A 217 20.62 10.20 -13.33
C ARG A 217 20.84 9.97 -14.82
N LYS A 218 20.79 8.70 -15.28
CA LYS A 218 21.10 8.35 -16.68
C LYS A 218 19.86 8.40 -17.59
N LYS A 219 18.68 8.05 -17.09
CA LYS A 219 17.49 7.83 -17.93
C LYS A 219 16.33 8.78 -17.66
N ALA A 220 16.31 9.44 -16.52
CA ALA A 220 15.27 10.37 -16.10
C ALA A 220 15.82 11.65 -15.44
N PRO A 221 16.77 12.39 -16.08
CA PRO A 221 17.43 13.54 -15.46
C PRO A 221 16.48 14.68 -15.08
N ILE A 222 15.26 14.66 -15.58
CA ILE A 222 14.18 15.56 -15.20
C ILE A 222 13.82 15.45 -13.70
N LEU A 223 14.07 14.30 -13.08
CA LEU A 223 13.85 14.03 -11.66
C LEU A 223 15.06 14.38 -10.79
N LEU A 224 16.13 14.94 -11.36
CA LEU A 224 17.31 15.34 -10.58
C LEU A 224 17.30 16.85 -10.36
N PRO A 225 17.18 17.29 -9.09
CA PRO A 225 17.31 18.69 -8.76
C PRO A 225 18.78 19.14 -8.83
N GLU A 226 19.00 20.37 -9.23
CA GLU A 226 20.26 21.09 -9.14
C GLU A 226 20.23 22.01 -7.90
N ARG A 227 21.37 22.50 -7.42
CA ARG A 227 21.44 23.39 -6.24
C ARG A 227 20.46 24.57 -6.30
N LYS A 228 20.24 25.13 -7.48
CA LYS A 228 19.31 26.26 -7.70
C LYS A 228 17.83 25.92 -7.44
N HIS A 229 17.46 24.64 -7.41
CA HIS A 229 16.09 24.18 -7.17
C HIS A 229 15.77 23.98 -5.68
N PHE A 230 16.77 23.99 -4.80
CA PHE A 230 16.59 23.93 -3.36
C PHE A 230 16.19 25.32 -2.79
N LYS A 231 15.05 25.83 -3.28
CA LYS A 231 14.47 27.09 -2.83
C LYS A 231 13.27 26.85 -1.96
N TRP A 232 13.13 27.65 -0.89
CA TRP A 232 11.93 27.62 -0.08
C TRP A 232 10.76 28.22 -0.87
N ASN A 233 9.71 27.43 -1.03
CA ASN A 233 8.42 27.86 -1.59
C ASN A 233 7.33 27.27 -0.70
N GLN A 234 6.72 28.09 0.12
CA GLN A 234 5.77 27.66 1.14
C GLN A 234 4.60 26.87 0.55
N ASP A 235 4.00 27.33 -0.53
CA ASP A 235 2.85 26.65 -1.16
C ASP A 235 3.22 25.27 -1.66
N LEU A 236 4.38 25.12 -2.28
CA LEU A 236 4.88 23.84 -2.77
C LEU A 236 5.17 22.86 -1.63
N TYR A 237 5.84 23.34 -0.56
CA TYR A 237 6.14 22.52 0.60
C TYR A 237 4.88 22.08 1.35
N LEU A 238 3.90 22.98 1.52
CA LEU A 238 2.60 22.65 2.13
C LEU A 238 1.77 21.70 1.26
N ASP A 239 1.89 21.80 -0.05
CA ASP A 239 1.18 20.89 -0.95
C ASP A 239 1.79 19.49 -0.91
N LEU A 240 3.11 19.37 -1.00
CA LEU A 240 3.84 18.10 -0.89
C LEU A 240 3.64 17.45 0.48
N LEU A 241 3.82 18.21 1.55
CA LEU A 241 3.64 17.73 2.93
C LEU A 241 2.20 17.28 3.17
N GLY A 242 1.23 18.11 2.77
CA GLY A 242 -0.18 17.80 2.97
C GLY A 242 -0.62 16.56 2.19
N GLN A 243 -0.18 16.41 0.94
CA GLN A 243 -0.52 15.23 0.14
C GLN A 243 0.21 13.97 0.66
N GLY A 244 1.48 14.12 1.04
CA GLY A 244 2.26 13.04 1.65
C GLY A 244 1.66 12.56 2.97
N LEU A 245 1.42 13.48 3.92
CA LEU A 245 0.85 13.14 5.21
C LEU A 245 -0.56 12.55 5.08
N ALA A 246 -1.40 13.10 4.21
CA ALA A 246 -2.75 12.55 4.00
C ALA A 246 -2.70 11.07 3.59
N MET A 247 -1.85 10.72 2.60
CA MET A 247 -1.73 9.32 2.16
C MET A 247 -1.00 8.44 3.17
N GLY A 248 0.01 8.97 3.87
CA GLY A 248 0.69 8.26 4.95
C GLY A 248 -0.25 7.93 6.12
N LEU A 249 -1.00 8.92 6.60
CA LEU A 249 -1.99 8.75 7.66
C LEU A 249 -3.12 7.81 7.25
N MET A 250 -3.58 7.87 6.00
CA MET A 250 -4.57 6.90 5.49
C MET A 250 -4.10 5.46 5.67
N ASN A 251 -2.88 5.14 5.24
CA ASN A 251 -2.34 3.79 5.37
C ASN A 251 -2.21 3.40 6.85
N SER A 252 -1.74 4.30 7.70
CA SER A 252 -1.64 4.08 9.15
C SER A 252 -3.00 3.81 9.79
N ILE A 253 -4.02 4.58 9.44
CA ILE A 253 -5.40 4.41 9.94
C ILE A 253 -5.97 3.06 9.53
N VAL A 254 -5.75 2.63 8.28
CA VAL A 254 -6.17 1.30 7.80
C VAL A 254 -5.48 0.19 8.60
N SER A 255 -4.16 0.32 8.84
CA SER A 255 -3.41 -0.65 9.64
C SER A 255 -3.94 -0.73 11.08
N ILE A 256 -4.16 0.41 11.75
CA ILE A 256 -4.75 0.46 13.09
C ILE A 256 -6.14 -0.20 13.12
N GLY A 257 -7.00 0.13 12.16
CA GLY A 257 -8.33 -0.47 12.06
C GLY A 257 -8.29 -1.98 11.86
N SER A 258 -7.28 -2.50 11.16
CA SER A 258 -7.07 -3.94 10.97
C SER A 258 -6.65 -4.64 12.27
N VAL A 259 -5.77 -4.00 13.06
CA VAL A 259 -5.35 -4.51 14.37
C VAL A 259 -6.54 -4.57 15.35
N ILE A 260 -7.37 -3.52 15.38
CA ILE A 260 -8.57 -3.48 16.21
C ILE A 260 -9.54 -4.63 15.85
N LEU A 261 -9.80 -4.85 14.57
CA LEU A 261 -10.66 -5.94 14.14
C LEU A 261 -10.04 -7.31 14.44
N GLN A 262 -8.71 -7.44 14.30
CA GLN A 262 -8.00 -8.69 14.60
C GLN A 262 -8.09 -9.07 16.08
N SER A 263 -8.14 -8.10 17.01
CA SER A 263 -8.32 -8.40 18.43
C SER A 263 -9.64 -9.12 18.71
N SER A 264 -10.70 -8.73 17.99
CA SER A 264 -12.00 -9.42 18.08
C SER A 264 -11.98 -10.82 17.46
N VAL A 265 -11.22 -11.03 16.39
CA VAL A 265 -11.02 -12.38 15.83
C VAL A 265 -10.31 -13.28 16.83
N ASN A 266 -9.30 -12.75 17.52
CA ASN A 266 -8.50 -13.50 18.49
C ASN A 266 -9.33 -13.98 19.69
N SER A 267 -10.38 -13.26 20.08
CA SER A 267 -11.28 -13.66 21.17
C SER A 267 -12.18 -14.85 20.82
N LEU A 268 -12.33 -15.20 19.54
CA LEU A 268 -13.21 -16.30 19.09
C LEU A 268 -12.52 -17.68 19.01
N GLY A 269 -11.25 -17.75 19.39
CA GLY A 269 -10.51 -19.01 19.47
C GLY A 269 -9.73 -19.38 18.21
N THR A 270 -8.85 -20.39 18.35
CA THR A 270 -7.81 -20.73 17.37
C THR A 270 -8.34 -21.17 16.01
N ILE A 271 -9.47 -21.88 15.97
CA ILE A 271 -10.06 -22.37 14.72
C ILE A 271 -10.55 -21.18 13.87
N ILE A 272 -11.21 -20.19 14.48
CA ILE A 272 -11.68 -18.99 13.79
C ILE A 272 -10.49 -18.13 13.33
N ILE A 273 -9.45 -17.99 14.16
CA ILE A 273 -8.21 -17.31 13.78
C ILE A 273 -7.61 -17.94 12.52
N SER A 274 -7.52 -19.27 12.48
CA SER A 274 -6.97 -20.02 11.34
C SER A 274 -7.84 -19.86 10.09
N ALA A 275 -9.16 -19.96 10.24
CA ALA A 275 -10.12 -19.76 9.16
C ALA A 275 -10.02 -18.35 8.57
N GLN A 276 -10.01 -17.33 9.42
CA GLN A 276 -9.87 -15.92 9.03
C GLN A 276 -8.53 -15.64 8.36
N THR A 277 -7.44 -16.19 8.88
CA THR A 277 -6.10 -16.02 8.31
C THR A 277 -6.02 -16.60 6.91
N ALA A 278 -6.54 -17.82 6.70
CA ALA A 278 -6.59 -18.44 5.38
C ALA A 278 -7.45 -17.62 4.42
N ALA A 279 -8.65 -17.20 4.85
CA ALA A 279 -9.54 -16.40 4.04
C ALA A 279 -8.93 -15.03 3.65
N ARG A 280 -8.30 -14.32 4.59
CA ARG A 280 -7.61 -13.04 4.31
C ARG A 280 -6.42 -13.22 3.36
N ARG A 281 -5.69 -14.32 3.45
CA ARG A 281 -4.63 -14.62 2.49
C ARG A 281 -5.16 -14.78 1.06
N ILE A 282 -6.24 -15.53 0.89
CA ILE A 282 -6.92 -15.67 -0.41
C ILE A 282 -7.40 -14.30 -0.91
N MET A 283 -8.06 -13.53 -0.06
CA MET A 283 -8.55 -12.19 -0.37
C MET A 283 -7.41 -11.26 -0.82
N SER A 284 -6.27 -11.25 -0.13
CA SER A 284 -5.14 -10.37 -0.45
C SER A 284 -4.63 -10.60 -1.88
N PHE A 285 -4.49 -11.87 -2.32
CA PHE A 285 -4.11 -12.18 -3.70
C PHE A 285 -5.20 -11.84 -4.72
N ALA A 286 -6.45 -12.13 -4.38
CA ALA A 286 -7.60 -11.87 -5.25
C ALA A 286 -7.80 -10.37 -5.55
N LEU A 287 -7.43 -9.50 -4.61
CA LEU A 287 -7.59 -8.05 -4.73
C LEU A 287 -6.37 -7.31 -5.32
N LEU A 288 -5.24 -8.00 -5.57
CA LEU A 288 -4.04 -7.36 -6.16
C LEU A 288 -4.32 -6.61 -7.47
N PRO A 289 -5.08 -7.14 -8.44
CA PRO A 289 -5.40 -6.41 -9.66
C PRO A 289 -6.23 -5.14 -9.40
N LEU A 290 -7.18 -5.20 -8.46
CA LEU A 290 -7.97 -4.02 -8.08
C LEU A 290 -7.07 -2.91 -7.54
N ALA A 291 -6.19 -3.23 -6.59
CA ALA A 291 -5.25 -2.29 -5.99
C ALA A 291 -4.33 -1.67 -7.06
N SER A 292 -3.86 -2.49 -8.00
CA SER A 292 -2.91 -2.06 -9.04
C SER A 292 -3.56 -1.15 -10.08
N ILE A 293 -4.77 -1.48 -10.54
CA ILE A 293 -5.54 -0.62 -11.45
C ILE A 293 -5.89 0.70 -10.74
N SER A 294 -6.35 0.63 -9.49
CA SER A 294 -6.71 1.83 -8.72
C SER A 294 -5.49 2.74 -8.48
N SER A 295 -4.33 2.19 -8.14
CA SER A 295 -3.08 2.95 -8.02
C SER A 295 -2.67 3.60 -9.35
N SER A 296 -2.91 2.93 -10.49
CA SER A 296 -2.64 3.52 -11.81
C SER A 296 -3.56 4.71 -12.11
N ILE A 297 -4.81 4.67 -11.64
CA ILE A 297 -5.76 5.79 -11.74
C ILE A 297 -5.25 7.03 -11.00
N THR A 298 -4.56 6.89 -9.87
CA THR A 298 -3.97 8.04 -9.16
C THR A 298 -2.99 8.81 -10.07
N THR A 299 -2.01 8.11 -10.64
CA THR A 299 -1.01 8.74 -11.52
C THR A 299 -1.65 9.26 -12.83
N PHE A 300 -2.54 8.47 -13.43
CA PHE A 300 -3.29 8.86 -14.62
C PHE A 300 -4.08 10.15 -14.39
N THR A 301 -4.84 10.21 -13.30
CA THR A 301 -5.64 11.39 -12.94
C THR A 301 -4.75 12.59 -12.68
N SER A 302 -3.66 12.43 -11.92
CA SER A 302 -2.76 13.52 -11.58
C SER A 302 -2.08 14.11 -12.82
N GLN A 303 -1.57 13.29 -13.75
CA GLN A 303 -0.98 13.77 -14.99
C GLN A 303 -2.02 14.47 -15.89
N ASN A 304 -3.22 13.90 -16.03
CA ASN A 304 -4.28 14.52 -16.84
C ASN A 304 -4.83 15.79 -16.17
N TYR A 305 -4.85 15.86 -14.85
CA TYR A 305 -5.19 17.08 -14.11
C TYR A 305 -4.18 18.20 -14.39
N GLY A 306 -2.87 17.89 -14.31
CA GLY A 306 -1.81 18.81 -14.68
C GLY A 306 -1.90 19.28 -16.15
N ALA A 307 -2.27 18.37 -17.05
CA ALA A 307 -2.49 18.67 -18.47
C ALA A 307 -3.82 19.37 -18.80
N LYS A 308 -4.65 19.67 -17.77
CA LYS A 308 -6.01 20.26 -17.93
C LYS A 308 -6.94 19.42 -18.81
N ARG A 309 -6.83 18.09 -18.75
CA ARG A 309 -7.63 17.15 -19.55
C ARG A 309 -8.73 16.50 -18.71
N SER A 310 -9.68 17.32 -18.21
CA SER A 310 -10.83 16.87 -17.43
C SER A 310 -11.69 15.83 -18.17
N ASP A 311 -11.81 15.92 -19.50
CA ASP A 311 -12.46 14.94 -20.36
C ASP A 311 -11.84 13.55 -20.21
N ARG A 312 -10.49 13.46 -20.19
CA ARG A 312 -9.78 12.18 -20.04
C ARG A 312 -9.90 11.60 -18.64
N ILE A 313 -9.92 12.47 -17.61
CA ILE A 313 -10.12 12.02 -16.23
C ILE A 313 -11.46 11.29 -16.10
N VAL A 314 -12.56 11.87 -16.58
CA VAL A 314 -13.89 11.25 -16.52
C VAL A 314 -13.94 9.94 -17.31
N LYS A 315 -13.35 9.90 -18.51
CA LYS A 315 -13.25 8.68 -19.31
C LYS A 315 -12.40 7.61 -18.61
N GLY A 316 -11.26 8.01 -18.00
CA GLY A 316 -10.36 7.12 -17.27
C GLY A 316 -11.03 6.48 -16.05
N ILE A 317 -11.78 7.25 -15.26
CA ILE A 317 -12.59 6.74 -14.16
C ILE A 317 -13.60 5.70 -14.66
N SER A 318 -14.33 6.02 -15.74
CA SER A 318 -15.32 5.10 -16.30
C SER A 318 -14.70 3.79 -16.78
N ILE A 319 -13.57 3.84 -17.49
CA ILE A 319 -12.86 2.65 -17.96
C ILE A 319 -12.27 1.87 -16.79
N GLY A 320 -11.60 2.55 -15.85
CA GLY A 320 -11.04 1.93 -14.66
C GLY A 320 -12.12 1.24 -13.82
N SER A 321 -13.27 1.89 -13.59
CA SER A 321 -14.40 1.31 -12.86
C SER A 321 -14.94 0.05 -13.54
N ARG A 322 -15.08 0.04 -14.87
CA ARG A 322 -15.53 -1.16 -15.60
C ARG A 322 -14.55 -2.32 -15.46
N LEU A 323 -13.24 -2.03 -15.56
CA LEU A 323 -12.21 -3.05 -15.41
C LEU A 323 -12.23 -3.69 -14.01
N VAL A 324 -12.29 -2.86 -12.95
CA VAL A 324 -12.28 -3.38 -11.58
C VAL A 324 -13.60 -4.07 -11.21
N ILE A 325 -14.74 -3.61 -11.71
CA ILE A 325 -16.03 -4.28 -11.54
C ILE A 325 -16.01 -5.64 -12.23
N PHE A 326 -15.55 -5.70 -13.49
CA PHE A 326 -15.43 -6.98 -14.21
C PHE A 326 -14.56 -7.97 -13.43
N TRP A 327 -13.37 -7.53 -12.96
CA TRP A 327 -12.50 -8.38 -12.17
C TRP A 327 -13.14 -8.81 -10.85
N SER A 328 -13.80 -7.88 -10.15
CA SER A 328 -14.45 -8.19 -8.86
C SER A 328 -15.57 -9.21 -9.02
N LEU A 329 -16.40 -9.11 -10.08
CA LEU A 329 -17.46 -10.07 -10.36
C LEU A 329 -16.88 -11.45 -10.72
N LEU A 330 -15.81 -11.49 -11.51
CA LEU A 330 -15.12 -12.74 -11.85
C LEU A 330 -14.59 -13.44 -10.58
N VAL A 331 -13.87 -12.69 -9.73
CA VAL A 331 -13.33 -13.22 -8.47
C VAL A 331 -14.44 -13.61 -7.50
N SER A 332 -15.50 -12.81 -7.39
CA SER A 332 -16.66 -13.15 -6.55
C SER A 332 -17.29 -14.47 -6.97
N GLY A 333 -17.48 -14.68 -8.28
CA GLY A 333 -17.98 -15.94 -8.81
C GLY A 333 -17.07 -17.14 -8.50
N LEU A 334 -15.75 -16.97 -8.68
CA LEU A 334 -14.78 -18.02 -8.35
C LEU A 334 -14.76 -18.33 -6.84
N LEU A 335 -14.79 -17.31 -5.98
CA LEU A 335 -14.82 -17.52 -4.53
C LEU A 335 -16.14 -18.12 -4.07
N PHE A 336 -17.25 -17.74 -4.68
CA PHE A 336 -18.56 -18.34 -4.35
C PHE A 336 -18.58 -19.85 -4.65
N LEU A 337 -17.99 -20.28 -5.76
CA LEU A 337 -17.94 -21.68 -6.17
C LEU A 337 -16.87 -22.50 -5.44
N PHE A 338 -15.68 -21.92 -5.24
CA PHE A 338 -14.49 -22.69 -4.85
C PHE A 338 -13.91 -22.29 -3.48
N SER A 339 -14.53 -21.39 -2.71
CA SER A 339 -13.99 -20.89 -1.43
C SER A 339 -13.61 -22.01 -0.45
N ALA A 340 -14.44 -23.05 -0.31
CA ALA A 340 -14.16 -24.17 0.59
C ALA A 340 -12.86 -24.90 0.20
N ARG A 341 -12.64 -25.14 -1.11
CA ARG A 341 -11.41 -25.78 -1.61
C ARG A 341 -10.19 -24.89 -1.37
N PHE A 342 -10.31 -23.59 -1.64
CA PHE A 342 -9.23 -22.63 -1.41
C PHE A 342 -8.86 -22.51 0.06
N VAL A 343 -9.85 -22.45 0.96
CA VAL A 343 -9.60 -22.38 2.41
C VAL A 343 -8.93 -23.67 2.88
N SER A 344 -9.43 -24.86 2.53
CA SER A 344 -8.82 -26.14 2.87
C SER A 344 -7.36 -26.23 2.39
N PHE A 345 -7.08 -25.77 1.16
CA PHE A 345 -5.75 -25.78 0.58
C PHE A 345 -4.79 -24.83 1.33
N ILE A 346 -5.20 -23.59 1.59
CA ILE A 346 -4.34 -22.59 2.25
C ILE A 346 -4.15 -22.92 3.74
N ALA A 347 -5.20 -23.37 4.42
CA ALA A 347 -5.12 -23.78 5.82
C ALA A 347 -4.43 -25.15 6.01
N SER A 348 -4.22 -25.90 4.93
CA SER A 348 -3.74 -27.28 4.96
C SER A 348 -4.53 -28.13 5.98
N SER A 349 -5.85 -27.94 6.03
CA SER A 349 -6.75 -28.54 7.01
C SER A 349 -7.98 -29.11 6.34
N SER A 350 -8.45 -30.23 6.90
CA SER A 350 -9.73 -30.88 6.53
C SER A 350 -10.82 -30.65 7.59
N ASP A 351 -10.56 -29.81 8.60
CA ASP A 351 -11.54 -29.49 9.65
C ASP A 351 -12.77 -28.81 9.02
N PRO A 352 -13.96 -29.42 9.13
CA PRO A 352 -15.18 -28.88 8.54
C PRO A 352 -15.57 -27.52 9.10
N TYR A 353 -15.37 -27.28 10.40
CA TYR A 353 -15.72 -26.03 11.06
C TYR A 353 -14.83 -24.87 10.59
N LEU A 354 -13.51 -25.12 10.46
CA LEU A 354 -12.56 -24.16 9.90
C LEU A 354 -12.93 -23.80 8.45
N ILE A 355 -13.18 -24.82 7.62
CA ILE A 355 -13.50 -24.63 6.19
C ILE A 355 -14.81 -23.87 6.04
N GLN A 356 -15.85 -24.22 6.82
CA GLN A 356 -17.15 -23.56 6.77
C GLN A 356 -17.03 -22.06 7.12
N ASN A 357 -16.34 -21.71 8.20
CA ASN A 357 -16.18 -20.32 8.63
C ASN A 357 -15.34 -19.50 7.65
N GLY A 358 -14.20 -20.02 7.19
CA GLY A 358 -13.36 -19.34 6.18
C GLY A 358 -14.07 -19.18 4.84
N SER A 359 -14.84 -20.19 4.41
CA SER A 359 -15.65 -20.13 3.20
C SER A 359 -16.81 -19.13 3.32
N ALA A 360 -17.48 -19.08 4.48
CA ALA A 360 -18.54 -18.10 4.74
C ALA A 360 -18.01 -16.66 4.68
N TYR A 361 -16.84 -16.41 5.28
CA TYR A 361 -16.18 -15.11 5.18
C TYR A 361 -15.94 -14.71 3.73
N LEU A 362 -15.34 -15.59 2.91
CA LEU A 362 -15.04 -15.30 1.51
C LEU A 362 -16.30 -15.09 0.68
N LYS A 363 -17.31 -15.94 0.85
CA LYS A 363 -18.58 -15.83 0.09
C LYS A 363 -19.29 -14.52 0.39
N ILE A 364 -19.48 -14.20 1.66
CA ILE A 364 -20.19 -12.98 2.06
C ILE A 364 -19.40 -11.74 1.64
N SER A 365 -18.10 -11.67 1.95
CA SER A 365 -17.27 -10.51 1.60
C SER A 365 -17.18 -10.30 0.10
N SER A 366 -17.11 -11.37 -0.71
CA SER A 366 -16.97 -11.28 -2.16
C SER A 366 -18.17 -10.66 -2.86
N ILE A 367 -19.38 -10.75 -2.29
CA ILE A 367 -20.57 -10.06 -2.80
C ILE A 367 -20.34 -8.54 -2.84
N PHE A 368 -19.56 -8.02 -1.90
CA PHE A 368 -19.27 -6.59 -1.78
C PHE A 368 -17.98 -6.13 -2.48
N TYR A 369 -17.25 -7.02 -3.15
CA TYR A 369 -16.06 -6.64 -3.91
C TYR A 369 -16.32 -5.60 -5.02
N PRO A 370 -17.47 -5.59 -5.72
CA PRO A 370 -17.80 -4.49 -6.62
C PRO A 370 -17.86 -3.11 -5.93
N VAL A 371 -18.38 -3.07 -4.70
CA VAL A 371 -18.41 -1.85 -3.87
C VAL A 371 -16.99 -1.43 -3.49
N LEU A 372 -16.18 -2.36 -2.98
CA LEU A 372 -14.76 -2.13 -2.67
C LEU A 372 -13.98 -1.64 -3.90
N SER A 373 -14.29 -2.19 -5.08
CA SER A 373 -13.66 -1.80 -6.34
C SER A 373 -13.90 -0.32 -6.67
N LEU A 374 -15.15 0.12 -6.56
CA LEU A 374 -15.52 1.53 -6.78
C LEU A 374 -14.92 2.45 -5.73
N LEU A 375 -14.93 2.03 -4.46
CA LEU A 375 -14.26 2.72 -3.37
C LEU A 375 -12.81 3.02 -3.72
N LEU A 376 -12.05 2.00 -4.14
CA LEU A 376 -10.64 2.15 -4.46
C LEU A 376 -10.42 3.09 -5.66
N ILE A 377 -11.20 2.98 -6.73
CA ILE A 377 -11.10 3.87 -7.91
C ILE A 377 -11.39 5.32 -7.52
N TYR A 378 -12.47 5.58 -6.78
CA TYR A 378 -12.88 6.94 -6.45
C TYR A 378 -11.92 7.59 -5.45
N ARG A 379 -11.46 6.84 -4.44
CA ARG A 379 -10.44 7.29 -3.50
C ARG A 379 -9.15 7.68 -4.23
N ASN A 380 -8.66 6.80 -5.09
CA ASN A 380 -7.42 7.03 -5.85
C ASN A 380 -7.57 8.16 -6.88
N CYS A 381 -8.75 8.34 -7.46
CA CYS A 381 -9.02 9.49 -8.33
C CYS A 381 -8.96 10.81 -7.57
N LEU A 382 -9.63 10.91 -6.41
CA LEU A 382 -9.59 12.11 -5.57
C LEU A 382 -8.17 12.43 -5.11
N GLN A 383 -7.37 11.42 -4.75
CA GLN A 383 -5.94 11.59 -4.47
C GLN A 383 -5.19 12.16 -5.69
N GLY A 384 -5.43 11.61 -6.88
CA GLY A 384 -4.84 12.09 -8.12
C GLY A 384 -5.23 13.53 -8.48
N LEU A 385 -6.42 13.98 -8.08
CA LEU A 385 -6.86 15.37 -8.17
C LEU A 385 -6.20 16.30 -7.13
N GLY A 386 -5.36 15.76 -6.24
CA GLY A 386 -4.71 16.50 -5.18
C GLY A 386 -5.59 16.75 -3.95
N GLN A 387 -6.72 16.05 -3.83
CA GLN A 387 -7.57 16.14 -2.64
C GLN A 387 -6.90 15.41 -1.47
N LYS A 388 -6.74 16.12 -0.35
CA LYS A 388 -6.07 15.63 0.85
C LYS A 388 -7.08 15.10 1.87
N LEU A 389 -8.11 15.90 2.15
CA LEU A 389 -9.07 15.63 3.23
C LEU A 389 -10.13 14.59 2.84
N LEU A 390 -10.68 14.65 1.62
CA LEU A 390 -11.78 13.77 1.24
C LEU A 390 -11.40 12.27 1.25
N PRO A 391 -10.24 11.84 0.72
CA PRO A 391 -9.76 10.48 0.90
C PRO A 391 -9.45 10.12 2.35
N LEU A 392 -8.92 11.09 3.15
CA LEU A 392 -8.60 10.87 4.55
C LEU A 392 -9.88 10.67 5.39
N ILE A 393 -10.95 11.42 5.13
CA ILE A 393 -12.27 11.23 5.75
C ILE A 393 -12.76 9.79 5.54
N SER A 394 -12.59 9.23 4.34
CA SER A 394 -12.98 7.83 4.09
C SER A 394 -12.24 6.85 5.01
N SER A 395 -10.97 7.10 5.34
CA SER A 395 -10.21 6.25 6.27
C SER A 395 -10.66 6.43 7.73
N PHE A 396 -11.09 7.63 8.12
CA PHE A 396 -11.73 7.82 9.43
C PHE A 396 -13.06 7.10 9.52
N ILE A 397 -13.89 7.11 8.46
CA ILE A 397 -15.12 6.31 8.41
C ILE A 397 -14.77 4.82 8.60
N GLU A 398 -13.69 4.34 7.99
CA GLU A 398 -13.20 2.97 8.16
C GLU A 398 -12.85 2.68 9.62
N LEU A 399 -12.02 3.53 10.24
CA LEU A 399 -11.56 3.33 11.60
C LEU A 399 -12.72 3.36 12.60
N PHE A 400 -13.52 4.43 12.58
CA PHE A 400 -14.66 4.56 13.49
C PHE A 400 -15.73 3.51 13.24
N GLY A 401 -15.95 3.12 11.99
CA GLY A 401 -16.85 2.02 11.65
C GLY A 401 -16.38 0.71 12.24
N LYS A 402 -15.09 0.36 12.11
CA LYS A 402 -14.52 -0.84 12.72
C LYS A 402 -14.62 -0.81 14.26
N ILE A 403 -14.32 0.34 14.89
CA ILE A 403 -14.45 0.51 16.35
C ILE A 403 -15.90 0.30 16.78
N ALA A 404 -16.87 0.92 16.09
CA ALA A 404 -18.29 0.76 16.40
C ALA A 404 -18.75 -0.70 16.26
N PHE A 405 -18.28 -1.42 15.22
CA PHE A 405 -18.57 -2.84 15.08
C PHE A 405 -18.01 -3.67 16.22
N VAL A 406 -16.75 -3.44 16.60
CA VAL A 406 -16.08 -4.17 17.69
C VAL A 406 -16.79 -3.97 19.03
N ILE A 407 -17.27 -2.76 19.31
CA ILE A 407 -17.91 -2.44 20.59
C ILE A 407 -19.39 -2.83 20.62
N LEU A 408 -20.14 -2.57 19.54
CA LEU A 408 -21.61 -2.63 19.55
C LEU A 408 -22.18 -3.88 18.87
N ILE A 409 -21.54 -4.39 17.82
CA ILE A 409 -22.15 -5.41 16.95
C ILE A 409 -21.52 -6.79 17.19
N ILE A 410 -20.19 -6.87 17.21
CA ILE A 410 -19.48 -8.16 17.36
C ILE A 410 -19.83 -8.89 18.66
N PRO A 411 -19.98 -8.23 19.83
CA PRO A 411 -20.38 -8.91 21.06
C PRO A 411 -21.72 -9.65 20.97
N GLN A 412 -22.63 -9.17 20.12
CA GLN A 412 -23.96 -9.74 19.93
C GLN A 412 -24.04 -10.76 18.79
N THR A 413 -23.15 -10.65 17.79
CA THR A 413 -23.24 -11.42 16.53
C THR A 413 -22.05 -12.34 16.29
N SER A 414 -21.04 -12.30 17.18
CA SER A 414 -19.83 -13.11 17.10
C SER A 414 -19.12 -13.00 15.73
N TYR A 415 -18.79 -14.12 15.11
CA TYR A 415 -18.05 -14.13 13.85
C TYR A 415 -18.79 -13.50 12.67
N LEU A 416 -20.13 -13.55 12.64
CA LEU A 416 -20.91 -12.89 11.59
C LEU A 416 -20.72 -11.37 11.60
N GLY A 417 -20.62 -10.75 12.77
CA GLY A 417 -20.32 -9.33 12.91
C GLY A 417 -18.95 -8.97 12.33
N ILE A 418 -17.95 -9.84 12.53
CA ILE A 418 -16.62 -9.67 11.94
C ILE A 418 -16.68 -9.73 10.41
N ILE A 419 -17.42 -10.70 9.85
CA ILE A 419 -17.59 -10.84 8.41
C ILE A 419 -18.27 -9.60 7.78
N LEU A 420 -19.30 -9.07 8.42
CA LEU A 420 -20.08 -7.93 7.91
C LEU A 420 -19.44 -6.57 8.16
N CYS A 421 -18.48 -6.47 9.06
CA CYS A 421 -17.83 -5.22 9.43
C CYS A 421 -17.23 -4.50 8.21
N GLU A 422 -16.32 -5.14 7.50
CA GLU A 422 -15.66 -4.53 6.34
C GLU A 422 -16.64 -4.22 5.18
N PRO A 423 -17.53 -5.12 4.76
CA PRO A 423 -18.55 -4.83 3.75
C PRO A 423 -19.42 -3.59 4.03
N ILE A 424 -19.94 -3.45 5.25
CA ILE A 424 -20.79 -2.31 5.62
C ILE A 424 -19.98 -1.01 5.63
N VAL A 425 -18.77 -1.06 6.17
CA VAL A 425 -17.87 0.09 6.16
C VAL A 425 -17.51 0.50 4.73
N TRP A 426 -17.26 -0.45 3.80
CA TRP A 426 -17.00 -0.13 2.39
C TRP A 426 -18.18 0.57 1.71
N ILE A 427 -19.42 0.21 2.06
CA ILE A 427 -20.61 0.92 1.53
C ILE A 427 -20.59 2.36 1.98
N LEU A 428 -20.42 2.62 3.29
CA LEU A 428 -20.41 3.97 3.85
C LEU A 428 -19.31 4.85 3.23
N MET A 429 -18.10 4.29 3.12
CA MET A 429 -16.97 4.96 2.48
C MET A 429 -17.25 5.26 1.01
N THR A 430 -17.82 4.28 0.28
CA THR A 430 -18.14 4.46 -1.14
C THR A 430 -19.16 5.54 -1.37
N LEU A 431 -20.22 5.61 -0.55
CA LEU A 431 -21.22 6.67 -0.62
C LEU A 431 -20.60 8.06 -0.41
N GLN A 432 -19.74 8.20 0.60
CA GLN A 432 -19.02 9.46 0.86
C GLN A 432 -18.13 9.84 -0.33
N LEU A 433 -17.40 8.88 -0.91
CA LEU A 433 -16.50 9.13 -2.05
C LEU A 433 -17.26 9.43 -3.34
N ILE A 434 -18.40 8.79 -3.58
CA ILE A 434 -19.30 9.09 -4.69
C ILE A 434 -19.74 10.55 -4.58
N TYR A 435 -20.30 10.95 -3.42
CA TYR A 435 -20.73 12.30 -3.19
C TYR A 435 -19.60 13.31 -3.47
N SER A 436 -18.43 13.08 -2.88
CA SER A 436 -17.25 13.94 -3.03
C SER A 436 -16.76 14.05 -4.47
N LEU A 437 -16.73 12.93 -5.20
CA LEU A 437 -16.24 12.90 -6.57
C LEU A 437 -17.19 13.61 -7.54
N TYR A 438 -18.50 13.36 -7.40
CA TYR A 438 -19.50 13.96 -8.31
C TYR A 438 -19.68 15.46 -8.13
N HIS A 439 -19.38 16.00 -6.93
CA HIS A 439 -19.40 17.43 -6.67
C HIS A 439 -18.05 18.12 -6.96
N HIS A 440 -17.04 17.37 -7.35
CA HIS A 440 -15.73 17.95 -7.66
C HIS A 440 -15.77 18.75 -8.98
N PRO A 441 -15.31 20.03 -9.01
CA PRO A 441 -15.42 20.90 -10.20
C PRO A 441 -14.85 20.30 -11.48
N VAL A 442 -13.66 19.67 -11.40
CA VAL A 442 -12.98 19.03 -12.55
C VAL A 442 -13.81 17.89 -13.14
N ILE A 443 -14.54 17.15 -12.31
CA ILE A 443 -15.40 16.05 -12.78
C ILE A 443 -16.65 16.60 -13.44
N GLN A 444 -17.23 17.67 -12.89
CA GLN A 444 -18.37 18.35 -13.50
C GLN A 444 -18.00 18.95 -14.85
N GLU A 445 -16.87 19.64 -14.93
CA GLU A 445 -16.32 20.18 -16.18
C GLU A 445 -16.12 19.09 -17.23
N GLY A 446 -15.42 17.99 -16.87
CA GLY A 446 -15.15 16.89 -17.79
C GLY A 446 -16.40 16.19 -18.30
N ARG A 447 -17.49 16.20 -17.54
CA ARG A 447 -18.80 15.68 -17.98
C ARG A 447 -19.47 16.60 -18.98
N ARG A 448 -19.40 17.92 -18.78
CA ARG A 448 -19.96 18.91 -19.73
C ARG A 448 -19.26 18.84 -21.09
N ILE A 449 -17.96 18.59 -21.12
CA ILE A 449 -17.17 18.45 -22.38
C ILE A 449 -17.51 17.14 -23.10
N LYS A 450 -18.01 16.12 -22.39
CA LYS A 450 -18.32 14.81 -22.96
C LYS A 450 -19.71 14.76 -23.62
N ASN A 451 -20.66 15.54 -23.08
CA ASN A 451 -22.00 15.71 -23.63
C ASN A 451 -21.99 16.77 -24.76
#